data_c0e8c52d52f15bf5c5d0dc2c4d5b457b
#
_entry.id   c0e8c52d52f15bf5c5d0dc2c4d5b457b
#
_cell.length_a   1.000
_cell.length_b   1.000
_cell.length_c   1.000
_cell.angle_alpha   90.00
_cell.angle_beta   90.00
_cell.angle_gamma   90.00
#
_symmetry.space_group_name_H-M   'P 1'
#
loop_
_entity.id
_entity.type
_entity.pdbx_description
1 polymer ?
#
loop_
_entity_poly.entity_id
_entity_poly.type
_entity_poly.pdbx_seq_one_letter_code
_entity_poly.pdbx_strand_id
1 'polypeptide(L)'
;MRVAGSLAPAALLLAIGCGSSGGVAGPAGVDASEQVSAASDADKGALCDWYAGMVGGYGAPATCAMAQITAPPDEATCVSQFPVCNVTVAVFEDCVERLVSAQNSCTQPALSAAEAAASCMSVAMAGCFQ
;
A
#
# COMPACT_ATOMS: atom_id res chain seq x y z
N MET A 1 56.64 42.08 1.29
CA MET A 1 55.58 41.49 2.12
C MET A 1 54.79 40.54 1.27
N ARG A 2 54.90 39.25 1.51
CA ARG A 2 54.18 38.21 0.78
C ARG A 2 53.13 37.63 1.75
N VAL A 3 51.87 37.73 1.35
CA VAL A 3 50.76 37.09 2.10
C VAL A 3 50.42 35.80 1.35
N ALA A 4 50.72 34.67 1.97
CA ALA A 4 50.34 33.34 1.47
C ALA A 4 48.93 33.06 1.94
N GLY A 5 47.97 33.01 1.01
CA GLY A 5 46.61 32.52 1.25
C GLY A 5 46.57 31.03 1.11
N SER A 6 46.28 30.34 2.21
CA SER A 6 46.09 28.91 2.26
C SER A 6 44.63 28.60 1.87
N LEU A 7 44.45 27.98 0.71
CA LEU A 7 43.14 27.42 0.27
C LEU A 7 43.03 26.00 0.81
N ALA A 8 42.16 25.79 1.78
CA ALA A 8 41.75 24.45 2.21
C ALA A 8 40.72 23.87 1.25
N PRO A 9 40.86 22.65 0.76
CA PRO A 9 39.84 22.01 -0.03
C PRO A 9 38.71 21.52 0.88
N ALA A 10 37.50 22.03 0.67
CA ALA A 10 36.29 21.48 1.25
C ALA A 10 36.01 20.11 0.63
N ALA A 11 36.21 19.06 1.41
CA ALA A 11 35.81 17.71 1.03
C ALA A 11 34.27 17.60 1.04
N LEU A 12 33.69 17.59 -0.13
CA LEU A 12 32.26 17.31 -0.32
C LEU A 12 32.03 15.81 -0.12
N LEU A 13 31.58 15.42 1.08
CA LEU A 13 31.13 14.08 1.37
C LEU A 13 29.78 13.87 0.65
N LEU A 14 29.82 13.30 -0.54
CA LEU A 14 28.66 12.72 -1.19
C LEU A 14 28.24 11.50 -0.37
N ALA A 15 27.21 11.66 0.47
CA ALA A 15 26.47 10.54 1.04
C ALA A 15 25.75 9.85 -0.13
N ILE A 16 26.38 8.79 -0.65
CA ILE A 16 25.69 7.83 -1.53
C ILE A 16 24.72 7.08 -0.65
N GLY A 17 23.49 7.58 -0.56
CA GLY A 17 22.38 6.82 -0.03
C GLY A 17 22.25 5.56 -0.87
N CYS A 18 22.39 4.39 -0.26
CA CYS A 18 22.06 3.11 -0.88
C CYS A 18 20.65 3.20 -1.44
N GLY A 19 20.54 3.33 -2.77
CA GLY A 19 19.28 3.26 -3.47
C GLY A 19 18.65 1.90 -3.21
N SER A 20 17.51 1.88 -2.55
CA SER A 20 16.56 0.80 -2.68
C SER A 20 16.32 0.58 -4.17
N SER A 21 16.34 -0.68 -4.60
CA SER A 21 16.01 -1.12 -5.96
C SER A 21 14.79 -0.36 -6.46
N GLY A 22 14.97 0.40 -7.57
CA GLY A 22 14.03 1.42 -8.03
C GLY A 22 12.72 0.85 -8.59
N GLY A 23 11.89 0.26 -7.76
CA GLY A 23 10.49 0.00 -8.04
C GLY A 23 9.70 1.31 -8.01
N VAL A 24 8.67 1.43 -8.84
CA VAL A 24 7.72 2.53 -8.76
C VAL A 24 6.85 2.29 -7.52
N ALA A 25 6.83 3.24 -6.59
CA ALA A 25 5.97 3.15 -5.42
C ALA A 25 4.49 3.25 -5.82
N GLY A 26 3.67 2.37 -5.25
CA GLY A 26 2.21 2.43 -5.38
C GLY A 26 1.58 3.54 -4.51
N PRO A 27 0.23 3.65 -4.51
CA PRO A 27 -0.51 4.64 -3.72
C PRO A 27 -0.20 4.61 -2.22
N ALA A 28 0.09 3.44 -1.65
CA ALA A 28 0.51 3.30 -0.26
C ALA A 28 1.97 3.70 0.00
N GLY A 29 2.74 4.04 -1.03
CA GLY A 29 4.17 4.34 -0.92
C GLY A 29 5.07 3.10 -0.85
N VAL A 30 4.54 1.90 -1.02
CA VAL A 30 5.24 0.62 -1.09
C VAL A 30 5.62 0.29 -2.53
N ASP A 31 6.71 -0.44 -2.76
CA ASP A 31 7.11 -0.87 -4.10
C ASP A 31 6.00 -1.68 -4.77
N ALA A 32 5.48 -1.16 -5.87
CA ALA A 32 4.38 -1.75 -6.61
C ALA A 32 4.68 -3.15 -7.17
N SER A 33 5.95 -3.48 -7.39
CA SER A 33 6.40 -4.79 -7.89
C SER A 33 6.67 -5.82 -6.80
N GLU A 34 6.69 -5.39 -5.54
CA GLU A 34 6.88 -6.29 -4.40
C GLU A 34 5.73 -7.29 -4.27
N GLN A 35 6.04 -8.49 -3.83
CA GLN A 35 5.00 -9.47 -3.51
C GLN A 35 4.41 -9.16 -2.13
N VAL A 36 3.09 -9.18 -2.01
CA VAL A 36 2.39 -8.98 -0.73
C VAL A 36 2.90 -9.94 0.36
N SER A 37 3.22 -11.19 -0.02
CA SER A 37 3.79 -12.18 0.89
C SER A 37 5.20 -11.84 1.40
N ALA A 38 5.93 -10.97 0.71
CA ALA A 38 7.29 -10.55 1.06
C ALA A 38 7.33 -9.19 1.78
N ALA A 39 6.19 -8.50 1.88
CA ALA A 39 6.10 -7.18 2.50
C ALA A 39 6.60 -7.19 3.94
N SER A 40 7.49 -6.25 4.27
CA SER A 40 7.94 -6.03 5.64
C SER A 40 6.81 -5.53 6.54
N ASP A 41 6.97 -5.58 7.85
CA ASP A 41 5.96 -5.03 8.76
C ASP A 41 5.77 -3.52 8.59
N ALA A 42 6.82 -2.79 8.17
CA ALA A 42 6.71 -1.38 7.82
C ALA A 42 5.88 -1.17 6.55
N ASP A 43 6.06 -2.01 5.51
CA ASP A 43 5.28 -1.93 4.27
C ASP A 43 3.82 -2.33 4.51
N LYS A 44 3.59 -3.36 5.35
CA LYS A 44 2.23 -3.72 5.79
C LYS A 44 1.57 -2.57 6.55
N GLY A 45 2.31 -1.87 7.43
CA GLY A 45 1.82 -0.67 8.12
C GLY A 45 1.40 0.42 7.12
N ALA A 46 2.24 0.71 6.14
CA ALA A 46 1.93 1.70 5.10
C ALA A 46 0.69 1.30 4.26
N LEU A 47 0.56 0.02 3.89
CA LEU A 47 -0.63 -0.51 3.20
C LEU A 47 -1.88 -0.43 4.09
N CYS A 48 -1.76 -0.71 5.39
CA CYS A 48 -2.83 -0.59 6.36
C CYS A 48 -3.31 0.85 6.54
N ASP A 49 -2.39 1.81 6.67
CA ASP A 49 -2.69 3.24 6.79
C ASP A 49 -3.39 3.77 5.52
N TRP A 50 -2.88 3.40 4.36
CA TRP A 50 -3.51 3.73 3.08
C TRP A 50 -4.92 3.17 2.99
N TYR A 51 -5.11 1.88 3.29
CA TYR A 51 -6.41 1.23 3.28
C TYR A 51 -7.39 1.86 4.28
N ALA A 52 -6.95 2.07 5.53
CA ALA A 52 -7.76 2.72 6.55
C ALA A 52 -8.20 4.13 6.08
N GLY A 53 -7.30 4.90 5.46
CA GLY A 53 -7.62 6.22 4.91
C GLY A 53 -8.74 6.19 3.87
N MET A 54 -8.79 5.16 3.02
CA MET A 54 -9.83 5.01 2.00
C MET A 54 -11.21 4.65 2.57
N VAL A 55 -11.26 3.94 3.68
CA VAL A 55 -12.52 3.49 4.31
C VAL A 55 -12.97 4.38 5.47
N GLY A 56 -12.36 5.56 5.63
CA GLY A 56 -12.78 6.57 6.61
C GLY A 56 -11.99 6.59 7.91
N GLY A 57 -10.90 5.85 7.99
CA GLY A 57 -10.00 5.75 9.14
C GLY A 57 -10.18 4.45 9.92
N TYR A 58 -9.24 4.17 10.80
CA TYR A 58 -9.31 3.02 11.71
C TYR A 58 -10.57 3.06 12.57
N GLY A 59 -11.24 1.93 12.67
CA GLY A 59 -12.49 1.80 13.45
C GLY A 59 -13.70 2.50 12.84
N ALA A 60 -13.60 3.05 11.62
CA ALA A 60 -14.73 3.68 10.97
C ALA A 60 -15.86 2.67 10.70
N PRO A 61 -17.14 3.08 10.89
CA PRO A 61 -18.27 2.22 10.57
C PRO A 61 -18.35 1.97 9.06
N ALA A 62 -18.87 0.81 8.67
CA ALA A 62 -19.17 0.51 7.27
C ALA A 62 -20.14 1.54 6.69
N THR A 63 -19.81 2.08 5.53
CA THR A 63 -20.62 3.11 4.85
C THR A 63 -21.87 2.51 4.16
N CYS A 64 -21.92 1.19 4.05
CA CYS A 64 -22.94 0.48 3.28
C CYS A 64 -23.23 -0.88 3.93
N ALA A 65 -24.48 -1.29 3.97
CA ALA A 65 -24.90 -2.59 4.52
C ALA A 65 -24.36 -3.79 3.73
N MET A 66 -23.95 -3.57 2.47
CA MET A 66 -23.33 -4.59 1.61
C MET A 66 -21.79 -4.50 1.62
N ALA A 67 -21.22 -3.77 2.58
CA ALA A 67 -19.78 -3.61 2.68
C ALA A 67 -19.10 -4.96 2.92
N GLN A 68 -18.24 -5.36 1.99
CA GLN A 68 -17.40 -6.55 2.12
C GLN A 68 -16.04 -6.22 2.76
N ILE A 69 -15.65 -4.96 2.67
CA ILE A 69 -14.40 -4.44 3.24
C ILE A 69 -14.77 -3.47 4.34
N THR A 70 -14.24 -3.68 5.53
CA THR A 70 -14.47 -2.84 6.71
C THR A 70 -13.16 -2.27 7.21
N ALA A 71 -13.22 -1.09 7.84
CA ALA A 71 -12.05 -0.51 8.46
C ALA A 71 -11.51 -1.43 9.57
N PRO A 72 -10.20 -1.72 9.60
CA PRO A 72 -9.60 -2.41 10.73
C PRO A 72 -9.69 -1.52 11.98
N PRO A 73 -9.75 -2.10 13.18
CA PRO A 73 -9.89 -1.31 14.41
C PRO A 73 -8.68 -0.41 14.69
N ASP A 74 -7.49 -0.87 14.34
CA ASP A 74 -6.22 -0.18 14.52
C ASP A 74 -5.15 -0.76 13.57
N GLU A 75 -4.01 -0.06 13.44
CA GLU A 75 -2.89 -0.48 12.59
C GLU A 75 -2.30 -1.83 13.02
N ALA A 76 -2.08 -2.04 14.31
CA ALA A 76 -1.46 -3.26 14.82
C ALA A 76 -2.31 -4.50 14.49
N THR A 77 -3.63 -4.39 14.62
CA THR A 77 -4.57 -5.44 14.21
C THR A 77 -4.52 -5.66 12.71
N CYS A 78 -4.51 -4.60 11.90
CA CYS A 78 -4.41 -4.70 10.46
C CYS A 78 -3.12 -5.41 10.04
N VAL A 79 -1.96 -5.01 10.55
CA VAL A 79 -0.66 -5.62 10.24
C VAL A 79 -0.63 -7.09 10.64
N SER A 80 -1.17 -7.44 11.81
CA SER A 80 -1.19 -8.82 12.30
C SER A 80 -2.09 -9.75 11.48
N GLN A 81 -3.13 -9.20 10.86
CA GLN A 81 -4.10 -9.91 10.01
C GLN A 81 -3.83 -9.71 8.52
N PHE A 82 -2.73 -9.03 8.18
CA PHE A 82 -2.42 -8.71 6.79
C PHE A 82 -2.30 -10.00 5.96
N PRO A 83 -2.91 -10.06 4.77
CA PRO A 83 -2.92 -11.28 3.98
C PRO A 83 -1.51 -11.69 3.55
N VAL A 84 -1.27 -13.00 3.51
CA VAL A 84 -0.03 -13.58 3.00
C VAL A 84 -0.35 -14.28 1.69
N CYS A 85 -0.17 -13.57 0.58
CA CYS A 85 -0.53 -14.07 -0.74
C CYS A 85 0.47 -13.64 -1.82
N ASN A 86 0.54 -14.41 -2.90
CA ASN A 86 1.52 -14.23 -3.99
C ASN A 86 0.93 -13.38 -5.13
N VAL A 87 0.59 -12.13 -4.81
CA VAL A 87 0.27 -11.09 -5.81
C VAL A 87 1.19 -9.90 -5.56
N THR A 88 1.41 -9.08 -6.58
CA THR A 88 2.16 -7.84 -6.39
C THR A 88 1.33 -6.81 -5.63
N VAL A 89 2.01 -5.89 -4.93
CA VAL A 89 1.38 -4.76 -4.25
C VAL A 89 0.49 -3.98 -5.23
N ALA A 90 0.94 -3.72 -6.46
CA ALA A 90 0.12 -3.04 -7.47
C ALA A 90 -1.21 -3.73 -7.76
N VAL A 91 -1.21 -5.06 -7.89
CA VAL A 91 -2.44 -5.85 -8.14
C VAL A 91 -3.36 -5.81 -6.92
N PHE A 92 -2.79 -5.91 -5.73
CA PHE A 92 -3.52 -5.82 -4.48
C PHE A 92 -4.19 -4.45 -4.31
N GLU A 93 -3.41 -3.36 -4.48
CA GLU A 93 -3.91 -1.98 -4.38
C GLU A 93 -5.01 -1.70 -5.39
N ASP A 94 -4.84 -2.07 -6.68
CA ASP A 94 -5.88 -1.87 -7.71
C ASP A 94 -7.19 -2.59 -7.36
N CYS A 95 -7.10 -3.82 -6.83
CA CYS A 95 -8.30 -4.52 -6.38
C CYS A 95 -8.98 -3.82 -5.21
N VAL A 96 -8.23 -3.42 -4.18
CA VAL A 96 -8.76 -2.73 -3.00
C VAL A 96 -9.42 -1.41 -3.39
N GLU A 97 -8.78 -0.59 -4.24
CA GLU A 97 -9.35 0.66 -4.74
C GLU A 97 -10.70 0.44 -5.45
N ARG A 98 -10.79 -0.57 -6.30
CA ARG A 98 -12.04 -0.91 -7.01
C ARG A 98 -13.13 -1.33 -6.04
N LEU A 99 -12.82 -2.18 -5.08
CA LEU A 99 -13.78 -2.64 -4.08
C LEU A 99 -14.27 -1.49 -3.21
N VAL A 100 -13.38 -0.62 -2.71
CA VAL A 100 -13.75 0.56 -1.92
C VAL A 100 -14.61 1.52 -2.74
N SER A 101 -14.23 1.80 -3.99
CA SER A 101 -15.01 2.67 -4.89
C SER A 101 -16.41 2.11 -5.15
N ALA A 102 -16.50 0.81 -5.43
CA ALA A 102 -17.78 0.14 -5.65
C ALA A 102 -18.66 0.14 -4.38
N GLN A 103 -18.05 -0.10 -3.21
CA GLN A 103 -18.72 -0.10 -1.93
C GLN A 103 -19.27 1.30 -1.58
N ASN A 104 -18.55 2.36 -1.92
CA ASN A 104 -19.01 3.74 -1.73
C ASN A 104 -20.25 4.07 -2.57
N SER A 105 -20.49 3.38 -3.69
CA SER A 105 -21.73 3.52 -4.48
C SER A 105 -22.91 2.77 -3.89
N CYS A 106 -22.69 1.82 -2.99
CA CYS A 106 -23.72 0.98 -2.35
C CYS A 106 -24.65 0.27 -3.34
N THR A 107 -24.15 -0.14 -4.49
CA THR A 107 -24.97 -0.83 -5.50
C THR A 107 -24.39 -2.21 -5.81
N GLN A 108 -25.27 -3.23 -5.91
CA GLN A 108 -24.85 -4.59 -6.24
C GLN A 108 -24.14 -4.69 -7.61
N PRO A 109 -24.59 -3.99 -8.68
CA PRO A 109 -23.88 -4.05 -9.96
C PRO A 109 -22.44 -3.51 -9.89
N ALA A 110 -22.18 -2.45 -9.08
CA ALA A 110 -20.83 -1.92 -8.93
C ALA A 110 -19.92 -2.89 -8.18
N LEU A 111 -20.41 -3.53 -7.12
CA LEU A 111 -19.67 -4.56 -6.39
C LEU A 111 -19.33 -5.76 -7.27
N SER A 112 -20.32 -6.29 -8.01
CA SER A 112 -20.08 -7.42 -8.93
C SER A 112 -19.07 -7.07 -10.03
N ALA A 113 -19.08 -5.84 -10.53
CA ALA A 113 -18.11 -5.38 -11.53
C ALA A 113 -16.69 -5.26 -10.94
N ALA A 114 -16.57 -4.79 -9.70
CA ALA A 114 -15.29 -4.71 -9.01
C ALA A 114 -14.70 -6.10 -8.74
N GLU A 115 -15.51 -7.05 -8.25
CA GLU A 115 -15.11 -8.43 -8.01
C GLU A 115 -14.68 -9.15 -9.30
N ALA A 116 -15.31 -8.84 -10.43
CA ALA A 116 -14.98 -9.41 -11.74
C ALA A 116 -13.75 -8.77 -12.40
N ALA A 117 -13.19 -7.70 -11.82
CA ALA A 117 -11.97 -7.09 -12.34
C ALA A 117 -10.78 -8.06 -12.24
N ALA A 118 -9.89 -8.03 -13.23
CA ALA A 118 -8.76 -8.96 -13.31
C ALA A 118 -7.85 -8.93 -12.07
N SER A 119 -7.64 -7.77 -11.47
CA SER A 119 -6.87 -7.61 -10.23
C SER A 119 -7.55 -8.32 -9.06
N CYS A 120 -8.86 -8.12 -8.87
CA CYS A 120 -9.61 -8.76 -7.79
C CYS A 120 -9.74 -10.27 -7.98
N MET A 121 -9.88 -10.75 -9.20
CA MET A 121 -9.83 -12.19 -9.49
C MET A 121 -8.46 -12.79 -9.14
N SER A 122 -7.37 -12.08 -9.45
CA SER A 122 -6.02 -12.53 -9.11
C SER A 122 -5.82 -12.59 -7.59
N VAL A 123 -6.27 -11.56 -6.86
CA VAL A 123 -6.22 -11.48 -5.40
C VAL A 123 -7.05 -12.62 -4.75
N ALA A 124 -8.25 -12.88 -5.26
CA ALA A 124 -9.12 -13.96 -4.77
C ALA A 124 -8.51 -15.35 -5.03
N MET A 125 -7.99 -15.59 -6.24
CA MET A 125 -7.34 -16.87 -6.59
C MET A 125 -6.06 -17.11 -5.79
N ALA A 126 -5.35 -16.06 -5.40
CA ALA A 126 -4.17 -16.14 -4.54
C ALA A 126 -4.52 -16.32 -3.04
N GLY A 127 -5.79 -16.31 -2.66
CA GLY A 127 -6.26 -16.53 -1.30
C GLY A 127 -6.02 -15.33 -0.36
N CYS A 128 -5.90 -14.12 -0.87
CA CYS A 128 -5.66 -12.93 -0.06
C CYS A 128 -6.85 -12.56 0.85
N PHE A 129 -8.05 -13.01 0.56
CA PHE A 129 -9.29 -12.69 1.30
C PHE A 129 -9.86 -13.91 2.04
N GLN A 130 -9.01 -14.71 2.67
CA GLN A 130 -9.46 -15.88 3.47
C GLN A 130 -9.67 -15.50 4.92
#